data_5279f96e38a3b2c6b9349451086b2780
#
_entry.id   5279f96e38a3b2c6b9349451086b2780
#
_cell.length_a   1.000
_cell.length_b   1.000
_cell.length_c   1.000
_cell.angle_alpha   90.00
_cell.angle_beta   90.00
_cell.angle_gamma   90.00
#
_symmetry.space_group_name_H-M   'P 1'
#
loop_
_entity.id
_entity.type
_entity.pdbx_description
1 polymer ?
#
loop_
_entity_poly.entity_id
_entity_poly.type
_entity_poly.pdbx_seq_one_letter_code
_entity_poly.pdbx_strand_id
1 'polypeptide(L)'
;MQFQWMNESRLSESENRLELYAPAHTDFFYSSESAGAEGITPESLCNAPYYYTELKGDFVLKVKVSHEFVSTYDAAVVMIMKDMTCWAKSCFEKTDFGTHAVVSVVTNGESDDANGCNIEGNTVWLQAVRMGNAFAFHYSLDGERFFMTRYFHLPVGDTVKVGLVAQSPQGEGGVRIFENLTIEHRTVKNIRAGK
;
A
#
# COMPACT_ATOMS: atom_id res chain seq x y z
N MET A 1 -1.88 6.34 18.90
CA MET A 1 -1.27 5.27 18.07
C MET A 1 0.14 5.73 17.76
N GLN A 2 1.14 4.88 17.92
CA GLN A 2 2.53 5.26 17.68
C GLN A 2 2.98 4.66 16.36
N PHE A 3 3.45 5.49 15.44
CA PHE A 3 4.04 5.05 14.17
C PHE A 3 5.55 4.94 14.29
N GLN A 4 6.13 4.08 13.49
CA GLN A 4 7.57 3.80 13.39
C GLN A 4 7.95 3.51 11.93
N TRP A 5 9.24 3.46 11.65
CA TRP A 5 9.77 3.28 10.31
C TRP A 5 10.38 1.90 10.07
N MET A 6 10.17 1.41 8.87
CA MET A 6 11.04 0.48 8.16
C MET A 6 11.54 1.22 6.92
N ASN A 7 12.86 1.21 6.67
CA ASN A 7 13.48 2.00 5.59
C ASN A 7 13.15 3.50 5.73
N GLU A 8 13.54 4.12 6.83
CA GLU A 8 13.20 5.51 7.17
C GLU A 8 13.49 6.50 6.04
N SER A 9 12.60 7.47 5.84
CA SER A 9 12.74 8.55 4.89
C SER A 9 12.20 9.87 5.46
N ARG A 10 12.14 10.89 4.64
CA ARG A 10 11.64 12.21 5.05
C ARG A 10 10.11 12.19 5.20
N LEU A 11 9.64 12.73 6.30
CA LEU A 11 8.23 12.94 6.61
C LEU A 11 7.99 14.42 6.89
N SER A 12 6.98 14.99 6.24
CA SER A 12 6.36 16.25 6.65
C SER A 12 4.95 15.94 7.14
N GLU A 13 4.59 16.47 8.31
CA GLU A 13 3.31 16.22 8.97
C GLU A 13 2.60 17.52 9.28
N SER A 14 1.33 17.58 8.97
CA SER A 14 0.40 18.64 9.37
C SER A 14 -0.91 18.00 9.82
N GLU A 15 -1.88 18.78 10.33
CA GLU A 15 -3.05 18.29 11.09
C GLU A 15 -3.75 17.05 10.48
N ASN A 16 -3.96 17.02 9.17
CA ASN A 16 -4.64 15.90 8.48
C ASN A 16 -3.87 15.39 7.26
N ARG A 17 -2.58 15.68 7.16
CA ARG A 17 -1.77 15.40 5.99
C ARG A 17 -0.38 14.94 6.37
N LEU A 18 0.03 13.83 5.76
CA LEU A 18 1.38 13.28 5.80
C LEU A 18 1.97 13.31 4.40
N GLU A 19 3.20 13.76 4.27
CA GLU A 19 3.96 13.75 3.03
C GLU A 19 5.20 12.88 3.23
N LEU A 20 5.21 11.72 2.61
CA LEU A 20 6.33 10.79 2.65
C LEU A 20 7.16 10.94 1.36
N TYR A 21 8.46 11.04 1.50
CA TYR A 21 9.36 11.05 0.35
C TYR A 21 9.76 9.63 -0.04
N ALA A 22 9.49 9.25 -1.27
CA ALA A 22 9.99 8.04 -1.90
C ALA A 22 11.40 8.32 -2.47
N PRO A 23 12.46 7.69 -1.99
CA PRO A 23 13.76 7.74 -2.67
C PRO A 23 13.71 7.04 -4.04
N ALA A 24 14.65 7.38 -4.92
CA ALA A 24 14.80 6.69 -6.20
C ALA A 24 15.04 5.19 -6.02
N HIS A 25 14.51 4.40 -6.94
CA HIS A 25 14.72 2.94 -7.00
C HIS A 25 14.29 2.19 -5.73
N THR A 26 13.10 2.55 -5.21
CA THR A 26 12.52 1.92 -4.01
C THR A 26 11.19 1.27 -4.30
N ASP A 27 11.01 0.04 -3.78
CA ASP A 27 9.80 -0.77 -3.96
C ASP A 27 9.59 -1.77 -2.82
N PHE A 28 8.44 -2.44 -2.84
CA PHE A 28 8.15 -3.73 -2.24
C PHE A 28 7.57 -4.65 -3.31
N PHE A 29 8.38 -5.55 -3.82
CA PHE A 29 7.97 -6.57 -4.78
C PHE A 29 8.96 -7.74 -4.71
N TYR A 30 8.47 -8.98 -4.81
CA TYR A 30 9.32 -10.16 -4.85
C TYR A 30 8.81 -11.16 -5.88
N SER A 31 9.67 -11.53 -6.81
CA SER A 31 9.45 -12.64 -7.72
C SER A 31 10.77 -13.36 -7.93
N SER A 32 10.79 -14.67 -7.74
CA SER A 32 11.99 -15.50 -7.96
C SER A 32 12.42 -15.51 -9.43
N GLU A 33 11.49 -15.32 -10.36
CA GLU A 33 11.79 -15.20 -11.80
C GLU A 33 12.43 -13.85 -12.15
N SER A 34 12.06 -12.79 -11.45
CA SER A 34 12.62 -11.45 -11.62
C SER A 34 13.93 -11.28 -10.86
N ALA A 35 14.10 -11.99 -9.76
CA ALA A 35 15.32 -12.00 -8.97
C ALA A 35 16.43 -12.71 -9.76
N GLY A 36 17.31 -11.94 -10.37
CA GLY A 36 18.44 -12.44 -11.15
C GLY A 36 18.47 -12.01 -12.60
N ALA A 37 17.36 -11.52 -13.16
CA ALA A 37 17.32 -11.05 -14.56
C ALA A 37 18.16 -9.77 -14.77
N GLU A 38 18.40 -8.96 -13.72
CA GLU A 38 19.16 -7.71 -13.80
C GLU A 38 20.01 -7.41 -12.54
N GLY A 39 20.40 -8.45 -11.79
CA GLY A 39 21.14 -8.27 -10.53
C GLY A 39 20.27 -7.77 -9.37
N ILE A 40 18.96 -7.85 -9.50
CA ILE A 40 17.99 -7.49 -8.47
C ILE A 40 17.95 -8.64 -7.46
N THR A 41 18.20 -8.34 -6.18
CA THR A 41 18.02 -9.30 -5.09
C THR A 41 16.67 -9.08 -4.41
N PRO A 42 16.09 -10.10 -3.74
CA PRO A 42 14.84 -9.94 -2.98
C PRO A 42 14.92 -8.78 -1.98
N GLU A 43 16.06 -8.60 -1.33
CA GLU A 43 16.26 -7.53 -0.36
C GLU A 43 16.25 -6.14 -1.01
N SER A 44 16.72 -6.03 -2.25
CA SER A 44 16.72 -4.76 -3.00
C SER A 44 15.32 -4.32 -3.42
N LEU A 45 14.36 -5.25 -3.45
CA LEU A 45 12.95 -5.00 -3.79
C LEU A 45 12.05 -4.80 -2.58
N CYS A 46 12.60 -4.73 -1.36
CA CYS A 46 11.86 -4.46 -0.13
C CYS A 46 12.48 -3.28 0.61
N ASN A 47 12.80 -2.23 -0.12
CA ASN A 47 13.58 -1.08 0.34
C ASN A 47 12.81 0.25 0.39
N ALA A 48 11.53 0.27 -0.01
CA ALA A 48 10.72 1.48 0.05
C ALA A 48 10.45 1.92 1.50
N PRO A 49 10.36 3.22 1.78
CA PRO A 49 9.97 3.73 3.08
C PRO A 49 8.58 3.25 3.49
N TYR A 50 8.49 2.63 4.65
CA TYR A 50 7.25 2.14 5.24
C TYR A 50 7.04 2.77 6.63
N TYR A 51 6.07 3.67 6.73
CA TYR A 51 5.64 4.34 7.96
C TYR A 51 4.44 3.61 8.54
N TYR A 52 4.61 2.84 9.61
CA TYR A 52 3.63 1.88 10.09
C TYR A 52 3.39 1.91 11.59
N THR A 53 2.26 1.37 12.01
CA THR A 53 1.95 0.99 13.39
C THR A 53 1.62 -0.50 13.46
N GLU A 54 1.73 -1.11 14.64
CA GLU A 54 1.30 -2.47 14.87
C GLU A 54 -0.14 -2.52 15.38
N LEU A 55 -0.96 -3.35 14.73
CA LEU A 55 -2.37 -3.54 15.09
C LEU A 55 -2.66 -4.99 15.42
N LYS A 56 -3.39 -5.19 16.53
CA LYS A 56 -3.91 -6.49 16.93
C LYS A 56 -5.38 -6.60 16.57
N GLY A 57 -5.79 -7.78 16.01
CA GLY A 57 -7.18 -8.07 15.68
C GLY A 57 -7.68 -7.36 14.43
N ASP A 58 -9.01 -7.23 14.32
CA ASP A 58 -9.69 -6.67 13.16
C ASP A 58 -9.56 -5.15 13.11
N PHE A 59 -9.50 -4.60 11.90
CA PHE A 59 -9.43 -3.16 11.69
C PHE A 59 -9.99 -2.73 10.34
N VAL A 60 -10.27 -1.43 10.23
CA VAL A 60 -10.51 -0.71 8.99
C VAL A 60 -9.57 0.49 8.93
N LEU A 61 -8.70 0.52 7.94
CA LEU A 61 -7.86 1.68 7.63
C LEU A 61 -8.41 2.37 6.38
N LYS A 62 -8.49 3.71 6.41
CA LYS A 62 -8.83 4.55 5.25
C LYS A 62 -7.87 5.70 5.16
N VAL A 63 -7.52 6.08 3.94
CA VAL A 63 -6.69 7.24 3.66
C VAL A 63 -6.94 7.74 2.25
N LYS A 64 -6.94 9.05 2.06
CA LYS A 64 -6.93 9.67 0.74
C LYS A 64 -5.49 9.82 0.29
N VAL A 65 -5.18 9.38 -0.91
CA VAL A 65 -3.81 9.41 -1.44
C VAL A 65 -3.74 10.22 -2.72
N SER A 66 -2.59 10.89 -2.90
CA SER A 66 -2.26 11.61 -4.13
C SER A 66 -0.76 11.72 -4.31
N HIS A 67 -0.30 11.87 -5.54
CA HIS A 67 1.09 12.17 -5.89
C HIS A 67 1.20 12.64 -7.34
N GLU A 68 2.38 13.12 -7.73
CA GLU A 68 2.71 13.35 -9.12
C GLU A 68 3.11 12.03 -9.78
N PHE A 69 2.53 11.73 -10.92
CA PHE A 69 2.79 10.52 -11.69
C PHE A 69 3.94 10.74 -12.68
N VAL A 70 5.16 10.76 -12.19
CA VAL A 70 6.35 11.04 -13.00
C VAL A 70 6.84 9.79 -13.72
N SER A 71 7.15 8.74 -12.98
CA SER A 71 7.74 7.50 -13.51
C SER A 71 6.82 6.30 -13.33
N THR A 72 7.03 5.28 -14.17
CA THR A 72 6.31 4.01 -14.07
C THR A 72 6.51 3.40 -12.68
N TYR A 73 5.43 2.89 -12.08
CA TYR A 73 5.32 2.29 -10.76
C TYR A 73 5.51 3.28 -9.58
N ASP A 74 5.66 4.59 -9.85
CA ASP A 74 5.53 5.59 -8.79
C ASP A 74 4.19 5.42 -8.09
N ALA A 75 4.18 5.25 -6.76
CA ALA A 75 2.94 5.00 -6.04
C ALA A 75 2.90 5.54 -4.60
N ALA A 76 1.67 5.92 -4.20
CA ALA A 76 1.27 6.11 -2.82
C ALA A 76 0.48 4.86 -2.37
N VAL A 77 0.86 4.26 -1.24
CA VAL A 77 0.51 2.88 -0.92
C VAL A 77 -0.02 2.73 0.50
N VAL A 78 -1.04 1.88 0.67
CA VAL A 78 -1.44 1.29 1.95
C VAL A 78 -0.89 -0.14 2.01
N MET A 79 -0.19 -0.49 3.09
CA MET A 79 0.46 -1.79 3.23
C MET A 79 0.11 -2.47 4.54
N ILE A 80 -0.04 -3.79 4.48
CA ILE A 80 -0.21 -4.72 5.60
C ILE A 80 0.94 -5.71 5.54
N MET A 81 1.68 -5.90 6.63
CA MET A 81 2.85 -6.77 6.65
C MET A 81 2.93 -7.56 7.94
N LYS A 82 3.18 -8.86 7.83
CA LYS A 82 3.67 -9.71 8.91
C LYS A 82 5.20 -9.68 8.95
N ASP A 83 5.82 -10.05 7.84
CA ASP A 83 7.27 -10.13 7.65
C ASP A 83 7.61 -9.89 6.16
N MET A 84 8.90 -9.97 5.80
CA MET A 84 9.39 -9.67 4.45
C MET A 84 8.87 -10.62 3.35
N THR A 85 8.31 -11.76 3.72
CA THR A 85 7.77 -12.77 2.78
C THR A 85 6.25 -12.89 2.85
N CYS A 86 5.60 -12.15 3.75
CA CYS A 86 4.14 -12.21 3.95
C CYS A 86 3.57 -10.81 4.19
N TRP A 87 3.07 -10.19 3.11
CA TRP A 87 2.54 -8.84 3.11
C TRP A 87 1.58 -8.61 1.93
N ALA A 88 0.82 -7.54 1.99
CA ALA A 88 -0.01 -7.08 0.87
C ALA A 88 -0.04 -5.56 0.83
N LYS A 89 -0.09 -5.01 -0.38
CA LYS A 89 -0.20 -3.57 -0.61
C LYS A 89 -1.31 -3.24 -1.60
N SER A 90 -1.95 -2.09 -1.38
CA SER A 90 -2.84 -1.42 -2.34
C SER A 90 -2.20 -0.10 -2.73
N CYS A 91 -1.94 0.06 -4.00
CA CYS A 91 -1.20 1.18 -4.58
C CYS A 91 -2.13 2.10 -5.37
N PHE A 92 -1.94 3.40 -5.29
CA PHE A 92 -2.34 4.32 -6.34
C PHE A 92 -1.11 4.64 -7.15
N GLU A 93 -1.07 4.21 -8.40
CA GLU A 93 0.15 4.00 -9.15
C GLU A 93 0.03 4.45 -10.60
N LYS A 94 1.15 4.89 -11.18
CA LYS A 94 1.32 5.00 -12.63
C LYS A 94 1.75 3.64 -13.18
N THR A 95 0.87 2.99 -13.93
CA THR A 95 1.11 1.66 -14.48
C THR A 95 2.04 1.70 -15.70
N ASP A 96 2.54 0.54 -16.10
CA ASP A 96 3.27 0.30 -17.35
C ASP A 96 2.43 0.57 -18.62
N PHE A 97 1.09 0.60 -18.50
CA PHE A 97 0.19 1.03 -19.57
C PHE A 97 0.05 2.56 -19.69
N GLY A 98 0.75 3.33 -18.83
CA GLY A 98 0.67 4.78 -18.79
C GLY A 98 -0.62 5.33 -18.16
N THR A 99 -1.38 4.47 -17.47
CA THR A 99 -2.61 4.85 -16.76
C THR A 99 -2.30 5.07 -15.26
N HIS A 100 -3.14 5.86 -14.60
CA HIS A 100 -3.18 5.93 -13.14
C HIS A 100 -4.19 4.91 -12.66
N ALA A 101 -3.78 3.97 -11.83
CA ALA A 101 -4.66 2.89 -11.41
C ALA A 101 -4.52 2.54 -9.92
N VAL A 102 -5.57 1.93 -9.38
CA VAL A 102 -5.48 1.22 -8.10
C VAL A 102 -4.99 -0.20 -8.41
N VAL A 103 -3.78 -0.49 -7.96
CA VAL A 103 -3.09 -1.77 -8.14
C VAL A 103 -3.01 -2.48 -6.79
N SER A 104 -2.99 -3.80 -6.78
CA SER A 104 -2.79 -4.58 -5.55
C SER A 104 -1.74 -5.66 -5.74
N VAL A 105 -0.87 -5.81 -4.75
CA VAL A 105 0.10 -6.91 -4.68
C VAL A 105 -0.15 -7.69 -3.39
N VAL A 106 -0.20 -9.01 -3.49
CA VAL A 106 -0.27 -9.92 -2.34
C VAL A 106 0.93 -10.84 -2.40
N THR A 107 1.74 -10.82 -1.35
CA THR A 107 2.95 -11.63 -1.25
C THR A 107 2.81 -12.65 -0.14
N ASN A 108 2.92 -13.91 -0.48
CA ASN A 108 3.02 -15.05 0.42
C ASN A 108 4.12 -16.00 -0.11
N GLY A 109 5.36 -15.59 0.09
CA GLY A 109 6.54 -16.16 -0.56
C GLY A 109 6.84 -15.49 -1.90
N GLU A 110 5.90 -15.43 -2.82
CA GLU A 110 5.97 -14.73 -4.12
C GLU A 110 4.92 -13.62 -4.18
N SER A 111 5.15 -12.61 -5.00
CA SER A 111 4.22 -11.50 -5.21
C SER A 111 3.23 -11.79 -6.33
N ASP A 112 1.95 -11.78 -6.01
CA ASP A 112 0.83 -11.82 -6.95
C ASP A 112 0.34 -10.40 -7.23
N ASP A 113 0.62 -9.87 -8.40
CA ASP A 113 0.23 -8.53 -8.82
C ASP A 113 -1.10 -8.52 -9.57
N ALA A 114 -1.88 -7.45 -9.41
CA ALA A 114 -3.13 -7.27 -10.13
C ALA A 114 -3.44 -5.79 -10.35
N ASN A 115 -3.52 -5.40 -11.61
CA ASN A 115 -4.09 -4.11 -11.99
C ASN A 115 -5.60 -4.12 -11.71
N GLY A 116 -6.06 -3.13 -10.95
CA GLY A 116 -7.47 -2.91 -10.66
C GLY A 116 -8.08 -1.92 -11.64
N CYS A 117 -8.74 -0.89 -11.12
CA CYS A 117 -9.41 0.11 -11.97
C CYS A 117 -8.51 1.32 -12.25
N ASN A 118 -8.60 1.81 -13.48
CA ASN A 118 -8.02 3.10 -13.84
C ASN A 118 -8.79 4.24 -13.18
N ILE A 119 -8.06 5.24 -12.73
CA ILE A 119 -8.57 6.44 -12.05
C ILE A 119 -8.23 7.65 -12.91
N GLU A 120 -9.22 8.48 -13.19
CA GLU A 120 -8.98 9.79 -13.79
C GLU A 120 -8.50 10.77 -12.71
N GLY A 121 -7.41 11.50 -13.00
CA GLY A 121 -6.81 12.43 -12.05
C GLY A 121 -5.69 11.81 -11.20
N ASN A 122 -5.37 12.48 -10.09
CA ASN A 122 -4.21 12.18 -9.26
C ASN A 122 -4.56 11.92 -7.78
N THR A 123 -5.80 11.58 -7.50
CA THR A 123 -6.30 11.41 -6.13
C THR A 123 -7.30 10.27 -6.06
N VAL A 124 -7.19 9.44 -5.03
CA VAL A 124 -8.14 8.37 -4.73
C VAL A 124 -8.14 8.07 -3.22
N TRP A 125 -9.23 7.54 -2.70
CA TRP A 125 -9.25 6.94 -1.35
C TRP A 125 -8.90 5.46 -1.43
N LEU A 126 -8.02 5.01 -0.55
CA LEU A 126 -7.70 3.61 -0.34
C LEU A 126 -8.25 3.15 1.01
N GLN A 127 -8.77 1.92 1.06
CA GLN A 127 -9.22 1.28 2.28
C GLN A 127 -8.65 -0.14 2.37
N ALA A 128 -8.14 -0.49 3.55
CA ALA A 128 -7.77 -1.85 3.91
C ALA A 128 -8.64 -2.34 5.07
N VAL A 129 -9.21 -3.54 4.94
CA VAL A 129 -10.06 -4.18 5.94
C VAL A 129 -9.48 -5.52 6.33
N ARG A 130 -9.46 -5.82 7.64
CA ARG A 130 -9.07 -7.11 8.19
C ARG A 130 -10.23 -7.75 8.97
N MET A 131 -10.44 -9.05 8.75
CA MET A 131 -11.26 -9.96 9.57
C MET A 131 -10.47 -11.25 9.79
N GLY A 132 -9.81 -11.38 10.93
CA GLY A 132 -8.91 -12.50 11.21
C GLY A 132 -7.75 -12.55 10.20
N ASN A 133 -7.67 -13.63 9.41
CA ASN A 133 -6.70 -13.78 8.32
C ASN A 133 -7.27 -13.46 6.92
N ALA A 134 -8.52 -13.00 6.86
CA ALA A 134 -9.14 -12.50 5.65
C ALA A 134 -8.97 -10.98 5.54
N PHE A 135 -8.63 -10.52 4.35
CA PHE A 135 -8.39 -9.11 4.05
C PHE A 135 -9.14 -8.70 2.80
N ALA A 136 -9.46 -7.41 2.71
CA ALA A 136 -9.91 -6.81 1.46
C ALA A 136 -9.34 -5.41 1.29
N PHE A 137 -9.00 -5.09 0.04
CA PHE A 137 -8.68 -3.74 -0.39
C PHE A 137 -9.85 -3.15 -1.16
N HIS A 138 -10.07 -1.86 -0.94
CA HIS A 138 -11.11 -1.10 -1.63
C HIS A 138 -10.55 0.26 -2.04
N TYR A 139 -11.20 0.86 -3.04
CA TYR A 139 -10.98 2.25 -3.42
C TYR A 139 -12.29 3.03 -3.40
N SER A 140 -12.20 4.35 -3.35
CA SER A 140 -13.33 5.25 -3.48
C SER A 140 -12.89 6.56 -4.15
N LEU A 141 -13.77 7.17 -4.94
CA LEU A 141 -13.55 8.48 -5.57
C LEU A 141 -14.04 9.63 -4.68
N ASP A 142 -15.00 9.35 -3.79
CA ASP A 142 -15.67 10.35 -2.94
C ASP A 142 -15.36 10.20 -1.43
N GLY A 143 -14.73 9.08 -1.03
CA GLY A 143 -14.47 8.74 0.37
C GLY A 143 -15.69 8.14 1.11
N GLU A 144 -16.82 8.01 0.45
CA GLU A 144 -18.07 7.50 1.02
C GLU A 144 -18.43 6.12 0.48
N ARG A 145 -18.38 5.96 -0.85
CA ARG A 145 -18.72 4.72 -1.54
C ARG A 145 -17.48 3.97 -1.94
N PHE A 146 -17.24 2.84 -1.28
CA PHE A 146 -16.07 1.99 -1.51
C PHE A 146 -16.37 0.79 -2.40
N PHE A 147 -15.45 0.49 -3.33
CA PHE A 147 -15.51 -0.63 -4.25
C PHE A 147 -14.33 -1.55 -3.99
N MET A 148 -14.59 -2.85 -3.87
CA MET A 148 -13.55 -3.84 -3.63
C MET A 148 -12.66 -4.02 -4.86
N THR A 149 -11.35 -3.93 -4.66
CA THR A 149 -10.33 -4.27 -5.67
C THR A 149 -9.79 -5.67 -5.49
N ARG A 150 -9.64 -6.13 -4.23
CA ARG A 150 -9.12 -7.46 -3.95
C ARG A 150 -9.66 -8.00 -2.63
N TYR A 151 -9.97 -9.30 -2.61
CA TYR A 151 -10.20 -10.10 -1.41
C TYR A 151 -9.15 -11.20 -1.36
N PHE A 152 -8.49 -11.38 -0.22
CA PHE A 152 -7.39 -12.35 -0.08
C PHE A 152 -7.22 -12.82 1.36
N HIS A 153 -6.39 -13.85 1.54
CA HIS A 153 -6.01 -14.38 2.84
C HIS A 153 -4.48 -14.30 3.01
N LEU A 154 -4.03 -13.91 4.21
CA LEU A 154 -2.64 -13.99 4.62
C LEU A 154 -2.53 -14.63 6.01
N PRO A 155 -1.57 -15.54 6.22
CA PRO A 155 -1.35 -16.19 7.52
C PRO A 155 -0.55 -15.29 8.47
N VAL A 156 -1.15 -14.16 8.89
CA VAL A 156 -0.44 -13.09 9.61
C VAL A 156 -0.40 -13.26 11.13
N GLY A 157 -1.27 -14.08 11.72
CA GLY A 157 -1.42 -14.18 13.18
C GLY A 157 -2.22 -12.99 13.76
N ASP A 158 -2.07 -12.76 15.08
CA ASP A 158 -2.88 -11.76 15.79
C ASP A 158 -2.50 -10.32 15.44
N THR A 159 -1.20 -10.04 15.36
CA THR A 159 -0.65 -8.69 15.16
C THR A 159 -0.05 -8.55 13.77
N VAL A 160 -0.26 -7.40 13.14
CA VAL A 160 0.30 -7.03 11.84
C VAL A 160 0.81 -5.59 11.87
N LYS A 161 1.81 -5.30 11.05
CA LYS A 161 2.22 -3.93 10.71
C LYS A 161 1.24 -3.39 9.67
N VAL A 162 0.73 -2.19 9.88
CA VAL A 162 -0.21 -1.52 8.97
C VAL A 162 0.21 -0.08 8.80
N GLY A 163 0.28 0.41 7.58
CA GLY A 163 0.72 1.79 7.35
C GLY A 163 0.82 2.17 5.89
N LEU A 164 1.69 3.14 5.64
CA LEU A 164 1.82 3.89 4.41
C LEU A 164 3.20 3.67 3.80
N VAL A 165 3.25 3.41 2.50
CA VAL A 165 4.51 3.27 1.77
C VAL A 165 4.57 4.32 0.67
N ALA A 166 5.76 4.90 0.49
CA ALA A 166 6.09 5.76 -0.63
C ALA A 166 7.12 5.06 -1.51
N GLN A 167 6.78 4.77 -2.76
CA GLN A 167 7.68 4.05 -3.67
C GLN A 167 7.92 4.79 -5.00
N SER A 168 9.10 4.57 -5.57
CA SER A 168 9.53 5.06 -6.87
C SER A 168 10.49 4.04 -7.51
N PRO A 169 9.98 2.91 -8.03
CA PRO A 169 10.82 1.80 -8.48
C PRO A 169 11.75 2.15 -9.64
N GLN A 170 11.26 2.89 -10.62
CA GLN A 170 11.99 3.28 -11.82
C GLN A 170 12.32 4.78 -11.88
N GLY A 171 11.82 5.57 -10.94
CA GLY A 171 11.95 7.02 -10.94
C GLY A 171 13.04 7.53 -10.01
N GLU A 172 13.25 8.84 -10.08
CA GLU A 172 14.20 9.58 -9.25
C GLU A 172 13.65 9.95 -7.85
N GLY A 173 12.49 9.36 -7.50
CA GLY A 173 11.83 9.65 -6.25
C GLY A 173 10.79 10.76 -6.34
N GLY A 174 10.25 11.14 -5.17
CA GLY A 174 9.24 12.20 -5.07
C GLY A 174 8.35 12.06 -3.84
N VAL A 175 7.50 13.04 -3.64
CA VAL A 175 6.58 13.09 -2.51
C VAL A 175 5.31 12.29 -2.80
N ARG A 176 4.88 11.49 -1.81
CA ARG A 176 3.57 10.81 -1.80
C ARG A 176 2.75 11.41 -0.66
N ILE A 177 1.53 11.78 -0.95
CA ILE A 177 0.65 12.54 -0.06
C ILE A 177 -0.45 11.64 0.46
N PHE A 178 -0.65 11.67 1.77
CA PHE A 178 -1.66 10.90 2.48
C PHE A 178 -2.48 11.84 3.36
N GLU A 179 -3.78 11.93 3.12
CA GLU A 179 -4.68 12.84 3.82
C GLU A 179 -5.78 12.07 4.54
N ASN A 180 -6.22 12.57 5.67
CA ASN A 180 -7.35 12.03 6.44
C ASN A 180 -7.19 10.55 6.77
N LEU A 181 -5.98 10.13 7.18
CA LEU A 181 -5.73 8.77 7.64
C LEU A 181 -6.58 8.47 8.88
N THR A 182 -7.36 7.40 8.80
CA THR A 182 -8.11 6.86 9.93
C THR A 182 -7.84 5.37 10.08
N ILE A 183 -7.72 4.91 11.32
CA ILE A 183 -7.61 3.51 11.67
C ILE A 183 -8.61 3.22 12.79
N GLU A 184 -9.58 2.37 12.50
CA GLU A 184 -10.64 1.96 13.42
C GLU A 184 -10.42 0.51 13.84
N HIS A 185 -10.31 0.25 15.14
CA HIS A 185 -10.28 -1.11 15.69
C HIS A 185 -11.71 -1.66 15.74
N ARG A 186 -12.14 -2.27 14.66
CA ARG A 186 -13.46 -2.91 14.57
C ARG A 186 -13.49 -4.00 13.51
N THR A 187 -14.38 -4.96 13.70
CA THR A 187 -14.75 -5.87 12.62
C THR A 187 -15.79 -5.23 11.70
N VAL A 188 -16.04 -5.84 10.56
CA VAL A 188 -17.08 -5.45 9.59
C VAL A 188 -18.08 -6.58 9.43
N LYS A 189 -19.32 -6.26 9.03
CA LYS A 189 -20.34 -7.28 8.74
C LYS A 189 -20.13 -7.94 7.38
N ASN A 190 -19.58 -7.21 6.44
CA ASN A 190 -19.30 -7.67 5.08
C ASN A 190 -17.95 -7.12 4.61
N ILE A 191 -16.95 -7.97 4.63
CA ILE A 191 -15.59 -7.60 4.24
C ILE A 191 -15.50 -7.18 2.76
N ARG A 192 -16.31 -7.78 1.89
CA ARG A 192 -16.33 -7.45 0.46
C ARG A 192 -16.94 -6.07 0.19
N ALA A 193 -17.85 -5.63 1.04
CA ALA A 193 -18.44 -4.29 1.00
C ALA A 193 -17.66 -3.27 1.84
N GLY A 194 -16.69 -3.71 2.64
CA GLY A 194 -15.85 -2.85 3.48
C GLY A 194 -16.59 -2.26 4.70
N LYS A 195 -17.72 -2.83 5.11
CA LYS A 195 -18.62 -2.28 6.16
C LYS A 195 -19.37 -3.35 6.93
#